data_3571a5fd3e4538c961d7fdcf26b44d22
#
_entry.id   3571a5fd3e4538c961d7fdcf26b44d22
#
_cell.length_a   1.000
_cell.length_b   1.000
_cell.length_c   1.000
_cell.angle_alpha   90.00
_cell.angle_beta   90.00
_cell.angle_gamma   90.00
#
_symmetry.space_group_name_H-M   'P 1'
#
loop_
_entity.id
_entity.type
_entity.pdbx_description
1 polymer ?
#
loop_
_entity_poly.entity_id
_entity_poly.type
_entity_poly.pdbx_seq_one_letter_code
_entity_poly.pdbx_strand_id
1 'polypeptide(L)'
;VKSTESSLGYSGWILERGENVHPWTARFFHETGYFDNPAPDDSKGNKWYSPDYDDSSWGYAYGPLMHQTGDESRVGYGQWEILDWSRLAVRQQFYLPDVTGYDFNVYAKYDCEVYVNGHRIYITDISDWDKIGTYMAFIDPSYLVKGGLNTVAICGIPLGDLQYLDFGIHYETTIPVTRVVIREKELT
;
A
#
# COMPACT_ATOMS: atom_id res chain seq x y z
N VAL A 1 -5.31 -4.05 -34.85
CA VAL A 1 -5.04 -3.51 -33.51
C VAL A 1 -4.47 -4.65 -32.68
N LYS A 2 -3.16 -4.66 -32.44
CA LYS A 2 -2.54 -5.65 -31.56
C LYS A 2 -2.82 -5.19 -30.14
N SER A 3 -3.73 -5.89 -29.43
CA SER A 3 -3.78 -5.77 -28.00
C SER A 3 -2.50 -6.41 -27.43
N THR A 4 -1.64 -5.62 -26.87
CA THR A 4 -0.56 -6.13 -26.02
C THR A 4 -1.21 -6.54 -24.70
N GLU A 5 -1.67 -7.77 -24.59
CA GLU A 5 -1.99 -8.37 -23.31
C GLU A 5 -0.67 -8.42 -22.52
N SER A 6 -0.54 -7.55 -21.53
CA SER A 6 0.53 -7.70 -20.55
C SER A 6 0.14 -8.87 -19.65
N SER A 7 0.83 -10.02 -19.81
CA SER A 7 0.61 -11.17 -18.94
C SER A 7 1.22 -10.90 -17.58
N LEU A 8 0.39 -10.83 -16.55
CA LEU A 8 0.85 -10.98 -15.18
C LEU A 8 1.17 -12.48 -14.95
N GLY A 9 2.13 -12.75 -14.06
CA GLY A 9 2.35 -14.11 -13.56
C GLY A 9 1.18 -14.60 -12.70
N TYR A 10 1.29 -15.79 -12.12
CA TYR A 10 0.23 -16.35 -11.26
C TYR A 10 0.02 -15.58 -9.96
N SER A 11 1.09 -15.01 -9.42
CA SER A 11 1.07 -14.08 -8.30
C SER A 11 2.32 -13.22 -8.29
N GLY A 12 2.24 -12.06 -7.65
CA GLY A 12 3.38 -11.14 -7.53
C GLY A 12 2.94 -9.75 -7.07
N TRP A 13 3.77 -8.77 -7.39
CA TRP A 13 3.59 -7.39 -6.96
C TRP A 13 3.44 -6.46 -8.16
N ILE A 14 2.41 -5.62 -8.15
CA ILE A 14 2.30 -4.44 -9.03
C ILE A 14 3.09 -3.28 -8.45
N LEU A 15 3.02 -3.14 -7.13
CA LEU A 15 3.80 -2.21 -6.35
C LEU A 15 4.45 -3.01 -5.24
N GLU A 16 5.77 -3.20 -5.31
CA GLU A 16 6.50 -3.98 -4.32
C GLU A 16 6.55 -3.26 -2.98
N ARG A 17 6.44 -4.04 -1.91
CA ARG A 17 6.71 -3.55 -0.57
C ARG A 17 8.18 -3.19 -0.40
N GLY A 18 8.46 -2.13 0.35
CA GLY A 18 9.80 -1.61 0.53
C GLY A 18 10.78 -2.55 1.22
N GLU A 19 10.27 -3.48 2.02
CA GLU A 19 11.10 -4.51 2.69
C GLU A 19 11.72 -5.53 1.75
N ASN A 20 11.25 -5.67 0.50
CA ASN A 20 11.77 -6.67 -0.42
C ASN A 20 13.20 -6.33 -0.86
N VAL A 21 13.40 -5.59 -1.89
CA VAL A 21 14.74 -5.35 -2.45
C VAL A 21 14.99 -3.89 -2.77
N HIS A 22 13.94 -3.15 -3.03
CA HIS A 22 14.03 -1.75 -3.46
C HIS A 22 13.05 -0.89 -2.67
N PRO A 23 13.54 0.15 -2.00
CA PRO A 23 12.65 1.08 -1.34
C PRO A 23 11.70 1.71 -2.35
N TRP A 24 10.43 1.80 -1.99
CA TRP A 24 9.49 2.58 -2.79
C TRP A 24 9.72 4.07 -2.59
N THR A 25 9.36 4.86 -3.58
CA THR A 25 9.33 6.32 -3.50
C THR A 25 7.89 6.79 -3.56
N ALA A 26 7.50 7.62 -2.62
CA ALA A 26 6.14 8.14 -2.54
C ALA A 26 6.13 9.64 -2.20
N ARG A 27 5.01 10.32 -2.47
CA ARG A 27 4.74 11.64 -1.92
C ARG A 27 4.41 11.50 -0.43
N PHE A 28 4.88 12.46 0.34
CA PHE A 28 4.85 12.40 1.79
C PHE A 28 4.48 13.78 2.37
N PHE A 29 3.58 13.76 3.34
CA PHE A 29 3.22 14.93 4.15
C PHE A 29 3.20 14.54 5.63
N HIS A 30 3.94 15.26 6.42
CA HIS A 30 3.89 15.19 7.87
C HIS A 30 4.12 16.57 8.46
N GLU A 31 3.22 16.99 9.33
CA GLU A 31 3.30 18.30 9.99
C GLU A 31 2.66 18.21 11.38
N THR A 32 3.24 18.90 12.33
CA THR A 32 2.75 19.01 13.71
C THR A 32 1.32 19.51 13.76
N GLY A 33 0.48 18.88 14.56
CA GLY A 33 -0.92 19.28 14.76
C GLY A 33 -1.94 18.50 13.92
N TYR A 34 -1.51 17.60 13.05
CA TYR A 34 -2.41 16.71 12.29
C TYR A 34 -2.61 15.37 13.01
N PHE A 35 -3.54 15.33 13.97
CA PHE A 35 -3.79 14.14 14.79
C PHE A 35 -4.85 13.22 14.21
N ASP A 36 -5.96 13.76 13.71
CA ASP A 36 -7.08 12.97 13.17
C ASP A 36 -7.09 12.92 11.65
N ASN A 37 -6.65 14.00 11.00
CA ASN A 37 -6.54 14.10 9.56
C ASN A 37 -5.07 14.37 9.21
N PRO A 38 -4.38 13.47 8.52
CA PRO A 38 -2.93 13.58 8.33
C PRO A 38 -2.49 14.71 7.40
N ALA A 39 -3.40 15.26 6.58
CA ALA A 39 -3.09 16.37 5.68
C ALA A 39 -4.33 17.24 5.42
N PRO A 40 -4.13 18.54 5.13
CA PRO A 40 -5.22 19.43 4.76
C PRO A 40 -5.83 19.06 3.41
N ASP A 41 -7.03 19.53 3.13
CA ASP A 41 -7.60 19.48 1.79
C ASP A 41 -6.76 20.34 0.84
N ASP A 42 -6.71 19.99 -0.44
CA ASP A 42 -6.01 20.79 -1.44
C ASP A 42 -6.79 22.09 -1.77
N SER A 43 -6.22 22.93 -2.63
CA SER A 43 -6.84 24.20 -3.03
C SER A 43 -8.19 24.06 -3.73
N LYS A 44 -8.52 22.86 -4.21
CA LYS A 44 -9.81 22.54 -4.86
C LYS A 44 -10.79 21.88 -3.91
N GLY A 45 -10.39 21.62 -2.66
CA GLY A 45 -11.18 20.93 -1.66
C GLY A 45 -11.15 19.42 -1.75
N ASN A 46 -10.23 18.84 -2.52
CA ASN A 46 -10.05 17.38 -2.57
C ASN A 46 -9.40 16.90 -1.27
N LYS A 47 -9.83 15.72 -0.81
CA LYS A 47 -9.25 15.05 0.34
C LYS A 47 -7.91 14.42 -0.03
N TRP A 48 -6.98 14.36 0.92
CA TRP A 48 -5.62 13.85 0.74
C TRP A 48 -5.58 12.41 0.17
N TYR A 49 -6.62 11.62 0.34
CA TYR A 49 -6.74 10.26 -0.20
C TYR A 49 -7.45 10.17 -1.55
N SER A 50 -7.95 11.29 -2.08
CA SER A 50 -8.60 11.34 -3.39
C SER A 50 -7.60 11.18 -4.54
N PRO A 51 -7.94 10.49 -5.64
CA PRO A 51 -7.09 10.44 -6.82
C PRO A 51 -6.74 11.82 -7.40
N ASP A 52 -7.67 12.77 -7.30
CA ASP A 52 -7.55 14.11 -7.86
C ASP A 52 -6.86 15.12 -6.95
N TYR A 53 -6.37 14.68 -5.80
CA TYR A 53 -5.67 15.53 -4.85
C TYR A 53 -4.35 16.03 -5.43
N ASP A 54 -4.07 17.31 -5.28
CA ASP A 54 -2.81 17.93 -5.69
C ASP A 54 -1.75 17.78 -4.58
N ASP A 55 -0.90 16.78 -4.72
CA ASP A 55 0.23 16.52 -3.81
C ASP A 55 1.56 17.12 -4.31
N SER A 56 1.53 18.02 -5.28
CA SER A 56 2.73 18.58 -5.89
C SER A 56 3.63 19.35 -4.92
N SER A 57 3.06 19.89 -3.85
CA SER A 57 3.78 20.58 -2.77
C SER A 57 4.37 19.61 -1.72
N TRP A 58 4.00 18.35 -1.73
CA TRP A 58 4.49 17.38 -0.77
C TRP A 58 5.95 17.02 -1.03
N GLY A 59 6.65 16.61 0.02
CA GLY A 59 7.97 16.03 -0.08
C GLY A 59 7.95 14.62 -0.68
N TYR A 60 9.14 14.04 -0.82
CA TYR A 60 9.32 12.63 -1.19
C TYR A 60 9.83 11.85 0.01
N ALA A 61 9.29 10.66 0.20
CA ALA A 61 9.79 9.68 1.14
C ALA A 61 10.24 8.42 0.41
N TYR A 62 11.23 7.76 1.00
CA TYR A 62 11.69 6.44 0.56
C TYR A 62 11.27 5.45 1.65
N GLY A 63 10.48 4.46 1.26
CA GLY A 63 10.01 3.44 2.21
C GLY A 63 10.81 2.14 2.17
N PRO A 64 10.69 1.31 3.19
CA PRO A 64 9.79 1.51 4.33
C PRO A 64 10.18 2.69 5.22
N LEU A 65 9.19 3.31 5.85
CA LEU A 65 9.41 4.39 6.82
C LEU A 65 9.46 3.80 8.23
N MET A 66 10.41 4.27 9.03
CA MET A 66 10.54 3.83 10.40
C MET A 66 10.97 4.97 11.31
N HIS A 67 10.38 4.98 12.50
CA HIS A 67 10.86 5.76 13.63
C HIS A 67 11.06 4.83 14.82
N GLN A 68 12.23 4.90 15.43
CA GLN A 68 12.52 4.26 16.71
C GLN A 68 13.42 5.17 17.51
N THR A 69 12.98 5.58 18.68
CA THR A 69 13.79 6.34 19.60
C THR A 69 14.98 5.48 20.09
N GLY A 70 16.20 5.96 19.84
CA GLY A 70 17.43 5.37 20.37
C GLY A 70 18.08 4.25 19.56
N ASP A 71 17.56 3.88 18.38
CA ASP A 71 18.22 2.93 17.50
C ASP A 71 18.62 3.58 16.18
N GLU A 72 19.81 4.12 16.13
CA GLU A 72 20.41 4.70 14.91
C GLU A 72 20.97 3.63 13.95
N SER A 73 20.88 2.35 14.31
CA SER A 73 21.56 1.27 13.58
C SER A 73 20.84 0.80 12.33
N ARG A 74 19.61 1.23 12.09
CA ARG A 74 18.82 0.82 10.92
C ARG A 74 19.02 1.77 9.74
N VAL A 75 20.21 1.75 9.20
CA VAL A 75 20.58 2.49 8.00
C VAL A 75 19.84 1.90 6.79
N GLY A 76 19.08 2.72 6.08
CA GLY A 76 18.44 2.33 4.82
C GLY A 76 16.91 2.49 4.79
N TYR A 77 16.30 2.85 5.92
CA TYR A 77 14.88 3.18 5.99
C TYR A 77 14.70 4.70 5.97
N GLY A 78 13.65 5.17 5.31
CA GLY A 78 13.24 6.56 5.44
C GLY A 78 12.95 6.89 6.91
N GLN A 79 13.32 8.09 7.35
CA GLN A 79 13.05 8.51 8.71
C GLN A 79 11.67 9.14 8.80
N TRP A 80 10.93 8.73 9.79
CA TRP A 80 9.69 9.36 10.20
C TRP A 80 9.87 9.86 11.63
N GLU A 81 10.14 11.14 11.77
CA GLU A 81 10.20 11.77 13.08
C GLU A 81 8.80 12.12 13.56
N ILE A 82 8.42 11.53 14.70
CA ILE A 82 7.20 11.92 15.38
C ILE A 82 7.57 12.69 16.62
N LEU A 83 7.38 13.99 16.54
CA LEU A 83 7.62 14.87 17.66
C LEU A 83 6.40 15.02 18.56
N ASP A 84 5.20 14.68 18.08
CA ASP A 84 3.95 15.04 18.74
C ASP A 84 2.77 14.11 18.49
N TRP A 85 3.01 12.89 18.03
CA TRP A 85 1.96 11.91 17.68
C TRP A 85 1.09 12.28 16.47
N SER A 86 1.52 13.25 15.67
CA SER A 86 0.82 13.61 14.44
C SER A 86 0.89 12.46 13.42
N ARG A 87 -0.20 12.29 12.68
CA ARG A 87 -0.27 11.30 11.61
C ARG A 87 0.50 11.77 10.39
N LEU A 88 0.94 10.83 9.58
CA LEU A 88 1.56 11.13 8.30
C LEU A 88 0.68 10.64 7.14
N ALA A 89 0.73 11.33 6.02
CA ALA A 89 0.13 10.91 4.78
C ALA A 89 1.20 10.51 3.76
N VAL A 90 0.98 9.38 3.09
CA VAL A 90 1.81 8.90 1.99
C VAL A 90 0.92 8.61 0.79
N ARG A 91 1.35 9.02 -0.40
CA ARG A 91 0.61 8.80 -1.65
C ARG A 91 1.54 8.28 -2.72
N GLN A 92 1.05 7.30 -3.48
CA GLN A 92 1.75 6.78 -4.66
C GLN A 92 0.76 6.38 -5.74
N GLN A 93 1.19 6.49 -6.98
CA GLN A 93 0.46 5.99 -8.14
C GLN A 93 1.08 4.69 -8.62
N PHE A 94 0.23 3.77 -9.08
CA PHE A 94 0.64 2.55 -9.75
C PHE A 94 -0.22 2.32 -10.99
N TYR A 95 0.39 1.75 -12.03
CA TYR A 95 -0.31 1.36 -13.24
C TYR A 95 -0.83 -0.07 -13.10
N LEU A 96 -2.12 -0.25 -13.37
CA LEU A 96 -2.74 -1.57 -13.38
C LEU A 96 -2.96 -1.98 -14.83
N PRO A 97 -2.38 -3.10 -15.31
CA PRO A 97 -2.66 -3.62 -16.64
C PRO A 97 -4.14 -3.98 -16.82
N ASP A 98 -4.61 -3.91 -18.06
CA ASP A 98 -5.96 -4.39 -18.41
C ASP A 98 -5.96 -5.92 -18.53
N VAL A 99 -6.04 -6.58 -17.38
CA VAL A 99 -6.04 -8.03 -17.26
C VAL A 99 -7.27 -8.51 -16.49
N THR A 100 -7.70 -9.73 -16.76
CA THR A 100 -8.81 -10.42 -16.09
C THR A 100 -8.32 -11.69 -15.40
N GLY A 101 -9.08 -12.19 -14.43
CA GLY A 101 -8.76 -13.42 -13.73
C GLY A 101 -7.73 -13.24 -12.61
N TYR A 102 -7.61 -12.03 -12.08
CA TYR A 102 -6.75 -11.71 -10.96
C TYR A 102 -7.50 -10.97 -9.86
N ASP A 103 -7.17 -11.31 -8.64
CA ASP A 103 -7.52 -10.54 -7.45
C ASP A 103 -6.33 -9.65 -7.06
N PHE A 104 -6.64 -8.48 -6.55
CA PHE A 104 -5.66 -7.52 -6.09
C PHE A 104 -5.87 -7.26 -4.60
N ASN A 105 -4.76 -7.22 -3.88
CA ASN A 105 -4.74 -6.99 -2.45
C ASN A 105 -3.78 -5.87 -2.12
N VAL A 106 -4.15 -5.01 -1.19
CA VAL A 106 -3.20 -4.11 -0.58
C VAL A 106 -2.50 -4.83 0.57
N TYR A 107 -1.18 -4.76 0.55
CA TYR A 107 -0.34 -5.13 1.68
C TYR A 107 -0.09 -3.87 2.50
N ALA A 108 -0.24 -3.96 3.79
CA ALA A 108 0.16 -2.91 4.71
C ALA A 108 0.77 -3.52 5.97
N LYS A 109 1.79 -2.87 6.49
CA LYS A 109 2.46 -3.28 7.70
C LYS A 109 2.40 -2.15 8.72
N TYR A 110 2.06 -2.51 9.94
CA TYR A 110 1.81 -1.62 11.05
C TYR A 110 0.47 -0.88 11.01
N ASP A 111 0.25 0.00 11.97
CA ASP A 111 -1.02 0.70 12.12
C ASP A 111 -1.19 1.79 11.09
N CYS A 112 -2.19 1.61 10.24
CA CYS A 112 -2.45 2.54 9.15
C CYS A 112 -3.91 2.49 8.67
N GLU A 113 -4.33 3.57 8.04
CA GLU A 113 -5.51 3.61 7.19
C GLU A 113 -5.08 3.56 5.74
N VAL A 114 -5.72 2.73 4.92
CA VAL A 114 -5.37 2.56 3.51
C VAL A 114 -6.55 2.89 2.62
N TYR A 115 -6.27 3.66 1.58
CA TYR A 115 -7.24 4.03 0.55
C TYR A 115 -6.71 3.67 -0.84
N VAL A 116 -7.58 3.15 -1.68
CA VAL A 116 -7.31 2.96 -3.12
C VAL A 116 -8.35 3.73 -3.90
N ASN A 117 -7.90 4.65 -4.76
CA ASN A 117 -8.75 5.56 -5.54
C ASN A 117 -9.83 6.27 -4.70
N GLY A 118 -9.48 6.69 -3.50
CA GLY A 118 -10.38 7.37 -2.59
C GLY A 118 -11.29 6.45 -1.75
N HIS A 119 -11.28 5.15 -2.00
CA HIS A 119 -12.06 4.17 -1.26
C HIS A 119 -11.22 3.57 -0.13
N ARG A 120 -11.77 3.62 1.09
CA ARG A 120 -11.09 3.06 2.25
C ARG A 120 -11.13 1.53 2.21
N ILE A 121 -9.96 0.91 2.24
CA ILE A 121 -9.79 -0.55 2.18
C ILE A 121 -9.60 -1.13 3.57
N TYR A 122 -8.76 -0.48 4.39
CA TYR A 122 -8.33 -1.03 5.66
C TYR A 122 -8.09 0.06 6.70
N ILE A 123 -8.48 -0.24 7.95
CA ILE A 123 -8.11 0.50 9.16
C ILE A 123 -7.64 -0.51 10.18
N THR A 124 -6.51 -0.26 10.80
CA THR A 124 -6.09 -1.01 11.97
C THR A 124 -7.00 -0.71 13.15
N ASP A 125 -7.36 -1.73 13.90
CA ASP A 125 -7.96 -1.53 15.21
C ASP A 125 -6.88 -1.13 16.20
N ILE A 126 -6.76 0.17 16.45
CA ILE A 126 -5.78 0.75 17.37
C ILE A 126 -6.00 0.36 18.84
N SER A 127 -7.08 -0.36 19.15
CA SER A 127 -7.34 -0.87 20.50
C SER A 127 -6.46 -2.06 20.87
N ASP A 128 -5.78 -2.68 19.90
CA ASP A 128 -5.00 -3.90 20.09
C ASP A 128 -3.50 -3.64 19.90
N TRP A 129 -2.88 -3.03 20.88
CA TRP A 129 -1.47 -2.63 20.92
C TRP A 129 -0.46 -3.79 20.73
N ASP A 130 -0.90 -5.04 20.90
CA ASP A 130 -0.05 -6.22 20.79
C ASP A 130 0.00 -6.80 19.35
N LYS A 131 -0.81 -6.29 18.44
CA LYS A 131 -0.88 -6.80 17.06
C LYS A 131 -0.04 -5.99 16.08
N ILE A 132 1.25 -6.00 16.27
CA ILE A 132 2.20 -5.60 15.23
C ILE A 132 2.14 -6.65 14.13
N GLY A 133 1.37 -6.39 13.07
CA GLY A 133 1.11 -7.36 12.04
C GLY A 133 1.33 -6.84 10.64
N THR A 134 1.48 -7.80 9.75
CA THR A 134 1.38 -7.64 8.32
C THR A 134 -0.03 -8.00 7.91
N TYR A 135 -0.69 -7.12 7.19
CA TYR A 135 -2.06 -7.31 6.77
C TYR A 135 -2.17 -7.26 5.25
N MET A 136 -2.98 -8.16 4.70
CA MET A 136 -3.42 -8.15 3.31
C MET A 136 -4.92 -7.90 3.29
N ALA A 137 -5.36 -6.89 2.55
CA ALA A 137 -6.76 -6.58 2.38
C ALA A 137 -7.14 -6.63 0.91
N PHE A 138 -8.22 -7.33 0.60
CA PHE A 138 -8.78 -7.43 -0.75
C PHE A 138 -9.25 -6.05 -1.23
N ILE A 139 -8.93 -5.74 -2.48
CA ILE A 139 -9.39 -4.52 -3.15
C ILE A 139 -10.59 -4.89 -4.02
N ASP A 140 -11.74 -4.28 -3.75
CA ASP A 140 -12.90 -4.45 -4.63
C ASP A 140 -12.53 -4.03 -6.06
N PRO A 141 -12.71 -4.91 -7.06
CA PRO A 141 -12.39 -4.60 -8.45
C PRO A 141 -13.07 -3.34 -8.99
N SER A 142 -14.23 -2.96 -8.43
CA SER A 142 -14.93 -1.74 -8.82
C SER A 142 -14.20 -0.45 -8.44
N TYR A 143 -13.24 -0.52 -7.52
CA TYR A 143 -12.41 0.62 -7.12
C TYR A 143 -11.20 0.82 -8.03
N LEU A 144 -10.89 -0.15 -8.89
CA LEU A 144 -9.68 -0.17 -9.70
C LEU A 144 -9.95 0.31 -11.13
N VAL A 145 -9.01 1.08 -11.66
CA VAL A 145 -8.97 1.50 -13.06
C VAL A 145 -8.04 0.53 -13.81
N LYS A 146 -8.61 -0.44 -14.50
CA LYS A 146 -7.85 -1.37 -15.34
C LYS A 146 -7.35 -0.67 -16.60
N GLY A 147 -6.11 -0.95 -16.98
CA GLY A 147 -5.44 -0.27 -18.10
C GLY A 147 -5.10 1.19 -17.80
N GLY A 148 -4.97 1.57 -16.54
CA GLY A 148 -4.74 2.94 -16.13
C GLY A 148 -4.01 3.11 -14.81
N LEU A 149 -3.84 4.38 -14.43
CA LEU A 149 -3.23 4.75 -13.17
C LEU A 149 -4.25 4.67 -12.03
N ASN A 150 -3.79 4.15 -10.92
CA ASN A 150 -4.50 4.07 -9.66
C ASN A 150 -3.68 4.77 -8.58
N THR A 151 -4.35 5.28 -7.56
CA THR A 151 -3.71 5.93 -6.42
C THR A 151 -3.90 5.10 -5.17
N VAL A 152 -2.82 4.78 -4.48
CA VAL A 152 -2.83 4.31 -3.10
C VAL A 152 -2.44 5.46 -2.18
N ALA A 153 -3.24 5.66 -1.13
CA ALA A 153 -3.01 6.68 -0.12
C ALA A 153 -3.08 6.02 1.27
N ILE A 154 -2.09 6.30 2.10
CA ILE A 154 -1.93 5.65 3.40
C ILE A 154 -1.68 6.71 4.45
N CYS A 155 -2.41 6.58 5.55
CA CYS A 155 -2.18 7.34 6.76
C CYS A 155 -1.45 6.45 7.77
N GLY A 156 -0.22 6.78 8.10
CA GLY A 156 0.49 6.17 9.23
C GLY A 156 -0.04 6.70 10.54
N ILE A 157 -0.36 5.80 11.47
CA ILE A 157 -0.89 6.13 12.81
C ILE A 157 0.24 5.91 13.81
N PRO A 158 0.63 6.95 14.56
CA PRO A 158 1.67 6.82 15.57
C PRO A 158 1.18 6.04 16.78
N LEU A 159 1.86 4.94 17.11
CA LEU A 159 1.59 4.13 18.29
C LEU A 159 2.89 3.83 19.07
N GLY A 160 3.11 4.53 20.17
CA GLY A 160 4.27 4.29 21.01
C GLY A 160 5.61 4.72 20.40
N ASP A 161 6.69 4.12 20.89
CA ASP A 161 8.07 4.49 20.57
C ASP A 161 8.57 3.86 19.25
N LEU A 162 7.89 2.85 18.76
CA LEU A 162 8.23 2.19 17.49
C LEU A 162 7.11 2.44 16.47
N GLN A 163 7.51 2.96 15.34
CA GLN A 163 6.61 3.19 14.22
C GLN A 163 7.25 2.73 12.95
N TYR A 164 6.45 2.07 12.15
CA TYR A 164 6.88 1.45 10.91
C TYR A 164 5.75 1.52 9.90
N LEU A 165 6.05 1.91 8.68
CA LEU A 165 5.08 1.92 7.59
C LEU A 165 5.71 1.29 6.36
N ASP A 166 5.11 0.22 5.90
CA ASP A 166 5.39 -0.38 4.61
C ASP A 166 4.09 -0.75 3.91
N PHE A 167 4.10 -0.75 2.60
CA PHE A 167 2.93 -1.12 1.80
C PHE A 167 3.33 -1.62 0.41
N GLY A 168 2.39 -2.30 -0.23
CA GLY A 168 2.51 -2.77 -1.59
C GLY A 168 1.15 -3.18 -2.17
N ILE A 169 1.11 -3.45 -3.46
CA ILE A 169 -0.08 -3.98 -4.15
C ILE A 169 0.28 -5.33 -4.72
N HIS A 170 -0.36 -6.36 -4.19
CA HIS A 170 -0.16 -7.76 -4.59
C HIS A 170 -1.28 -8.22 -5.52
N TYR A 171 -0.95 -9.08 -6.46
CA TYR A 171 -1.92 -9.76 -7.31
C TYR A 171 -1.77 -11.26 -7.25
N GLU A 172 -2.89 -11.95 -7.41
CA GLU A 172 -2.94 -13.41 -7.49
C GLU A 172 -4.01 -13.85 -8.49
N THR A 173 -3.80 -14.99 -9.14
CA THR A 173 -4.79 -15.50 -10.09
C THR A 173 -6.02 -16.04 -9.37
N THR A 174 -7.21 -15.72 -9.89
CA THR A 174 -8.49 -16.30 -9.47
C THR A 174 -8.80 -17.61 -10.18
N ILE A 175 -7.97 -18.04 -11.16
CA ILE A 175 -8.19 -19.29 -11.90
C ILE A 175 -8.00 -20.44 -10.91
N PRO A 176 -9.05 -21.25 -10.65
CA PRO A 176 -8.90 -22.42 -9.80
C PRO A 176 -7.86 -23.33 -10.42
N VAL A 177 -6.84 -23.70 -9.64
CA VAL A 177 -5.87 -24.72 -10.05
C VAL A 177 -6.64 -26.02 -10.27
N THR A 178 -6.94 -26.33 -11.51
CA THR A 178 -7.51 -27.62 -11.86
C THR A 178 -6.47 -28.68 -11.52
N ARG A 179 -6.72 -29.42 -10.45
CA ARG A 179 -5.85 -30.52 -10.03
C ARG A 179 -5.81 -31.52 -11.18
N VAL A 180 -4.71 -31.59 -11.92
CA VAL A 180 -4.48 -32.63 -12.90
C VAL A 180 -4.28 -33.89 -12.11
N VAL A 181 -5.32 -34.73 -12.02
CA VAL A 181 -5.20 -36.06 -11.48
C VAL A 181 -4.57 -36.92 -12.58
N ILE A 182 -3.27 -37.11 -12.50
CA ILE A 182 -2.58 -38.10 -13.32
C ILE A 182 -3.07 -39.46 -12.81
N ARG A 183 -4.01 -40.03 -13.52
CA ARG A 183 -4.35 -41.47 -13.31
C ARG A 183 -3.20 -42.26 -13.90
N GLU A 184 -2.42 -42.90 -13.06
CA GLU A 184 -1.53 -43.98 -13.49
C GLU A 184 -2.39 -45.03 -14.19
N LYS A 185 -2.11 -45.25 -15.46
CA LYS A 185 -2.71 -46.32 -16.20
C LYS A 185 -1.99 -47.60 -15.74
N GLU A 186 -2.67 -48.45 -14.95
CA GLU A 186 -2.15 -49.76 -14.68
C GLU A 186 -1.96 -50.46 -16.03
N LEU A 187 -0.70 -50.81 -16.33
CA LEU A 187 -0.33 -51.68 -17.44
C LEU A 187 -0.66 -53.13 -17.01
N THR A 188 -1.72 -53.64 -17.54
CA THR A 188 -1.99 -55.10 -17.51
C THR A 188 -1.24 -55.80 -18.64
#